data_b7c5dcf18b1f620c3dfa3a6e3a0f406f
#
_entry.id   b7c5dcf18b1f620c3dfa3a6e3a0f406f
#
_cell.length_a   1.000
_cell.length_b   1.000
_cell.length_c   1.000
_cell.angle_alpha   90.00
_cell.angle_beta   90.00
_cell.angle_gamma   90.00
#
_symmetry.space_group_name_H-M   'P 1'
#
loop_
_entity.id
_entity.type
_entity.pdbx_description
1 polymer ?
#
loop_
_entity_poly.entity_id
_entity_poly.type
_entity_poly.pdbx_seq_one_letter_code
_entity_poly.pdbx_strand_id
1 'polypeptide(L)'
;MCHCRAEVQVECLEIPDYIKENFFHIRIPPVIQLTLDGNSLTIGDLFNAAMNPSHARLSPAANKAMRRSRALVEEWLKKDERIYGVTTGFGEFSNIRIPPGKLEELQHNLIKSHAAGTGDPLPPEVVRAMMLLRINALAKGFSGIRPETVEAIVRFFNAAIIPVIPSQGSVGSSGDLVQLAHLVLAMMGKGRVMERGRSSTKSSSAALGTAGLKPLRLSAKEGLALINGTQMMTAYAALISYEAKQLCSLADIAAAMSVEALKGSDTPFDDRIHHLRPYKGQRNSAKNLRLLLRGSEIRESHRHSDHRVQDAYSLRCAPQVHGASRDALEYVANIVSVEINSANDNPLIFPNERQHLEGGNFHGQPIALAMDFAAIALSELANISERRIERMVNGSLSGLPRFLTKDGGLNSGLMIAQYTAASLVSENKVLAHPASVDSIPTSANQEDHNSMGSISAQKCWRVLRNAQTVIAIELMTAAQGIDFHAPLKCARGTNAAYRTIRSSIPHLERDRVLYDDIQKALGLLLDGKILLNVVKAVGKLE
;
A
#
# COMPACT_ATOMS: atom_id res chain seq x y z
N MET A 1 16.35 53.71 -5.67
CA MET A 1 15.63 53.26 -6.87
C MET A 1 16.56 52.43 -7.72
N CYS A 2 16.34 51.20 -7.79
CA CYS A 2 16.55 50.27 -8.91
C CYS A 2 16.35 48.85 -8.40
N HIS A 3 15.22 48.28 -8.80
CA HIS A 3 14.90 46.89 -8.60
C HIS A 3 15.71 46.05 -9.60
N CYS A 4 16.47 45.09 -9.12
CA CYS A 4 16.92 43.95 -9.93
C CYS A 4 16.18 42.71 -9.43
N ARG A 5 15.18 42.27 -10.20
CA ARG A 5 14.63 40.92 -10.13
C ARG A 5 15.58 40.00 -10.92
N ALA A 6 16.23 39.08 -10.23
CA ALA A 6 16.88 37.97 -10.88
C ALA A 6 15.84 36.88 -11.12
N GLU A 7 15.39 36.72 -12.37
CA GLU A 7 14.66 35.55 -12.83
C GLU A 7 15.63 34.39 -12.96
N VAL A 8 15.49 33.39 -12.07
CA VAL A 8 16.16 32.10 -12.23
C VAL A 8 15.33 31.29 -13.22
N GLN A 9 15.78 31.22 -14.46
CA GLN A 9 15.29 30.24 -15.42
C GLN A 9 15.68 28.85 -14.96
N VAL A 10 14.70 28.06 -14.49
CA VAL A 10 14.85 26.65 -14.22
C VAL A 10 14.58 25.91 -15.53
N GLU A 11 15.63 25.44 -16.21
CA GLU A 11 15.49 24.48 -17.30
C GLU A 11 14.72 23.26 -16.81
N CYS A 12 13.55 23.04 -17.38
CA CYS A 12 12.77 21.81 -17.18
C CYS A 12 13.50 20.66 -17.88
N LEU A 13 14.34 19.92 -17.14
CA LEU A 13 14.79 18.61 -17.57
C LEU A 13 13.57 17.70 -17.72
N GLU A 14 13.29 17.24 -18.92
CA GLU A 14 12.25 16.25 -19.19
C GLU A 14 12.54 14.97 -18.41
N ILE A 15 11.69 14.67 -17.46
CA ILE A 15 11.74 13.43 -16.68
C ILE A 15 11.20 12.32 -17.61
N PRO A 16 11.95 11.22 -17.85
CA PRO A 16 11.47 10.11 -18.66
C PRO A 16 10.13 9.57 -18.16
N ASP A 17 9.23 9.16 -19.05
CA ASP A 17 7.85 8.79 -18.71
C ASP A 17 7.74 7.65 -17.69
N TYR A 18 8.66 6.68 -17.69
CA TYR A 18 8.70 5.62 -16.67
C TYR A 18 9.06 6.12 -15.27
N ILE A 19 9.71 7.30 -15.14
CA ILE A 19 9.95 7.97 -13.87
C ILE A 19 8.66 8.64 -13.39
N LYS A 20 7.87 9.22 -14.30
CA LYS A 20 6.58 9.84 -13.98
C LYS A 20 5.57 8.82 -13.45
N GLU A 21 5.62 7.58 -13.91
CA GLU A 21 4.73 6.51 -13.44
C GLU A 21 5.08 5.94 -12.05
N ASN A 22 6.32 6.15 -11.56
CA ASN A 22 6.82 5.50 -10.36
C ASN A 22 7.24 6.42 -9.20
N PHE A 23 7.25 7.78 -9.39
CA PHE A 23 7.83 8.70 -8.42
C PHE A 23 7.04 10.01 -8.29
N PHE A 24 6.18 10.11 -7.28
CA PHE A 24 5.50 11.35 -6.94
C PHE A 24 5.64 11.68 -5.45
N HIS A 25 6.67 12.47 -5.07
CA HIS A 25 6.69 13.20 -3.78
C HIS A 25 7.67 14.39 -3.73
N ILE A 26 8.01 15.08 -4.85
CA ILE A 26 9.01 16.17 -4.78
C ILE A 26 8.51 17.53 -5.30
N ARG A 27 7.26 17.63 -5.78
CA ARG A 27 6.58 18.94 -6.02
C ARG A 27 5.16 18.78 -5.54
N ILE A 28 4.49 19.89 -5.13
CA ILE A 28 3.03 19.87 -5.05
C ILE A 28 2.57 19.49 -6.45
N PRO A 29 2.14 18.25 -6.69
CA PRO A 29 1.77 17.85 -8.03
C PRO A 29 0.55 18.65 -8.44
N PRO A 30 0.36 18.94 -9.74
CA PRO A 30 -0.93 19.44 -10.20
C PRO A 30 -2.02 18.50 -9.66
N VAL A 31 -3.16 19.05 -9.24
CA VAL A 31 -4.26 18.25 -8.70
C VAL A 31 -4.60 17.14 -9.69
N ILE A 32 -4.41 15.88 -9.27
CA ILE A 32 -4.62 14.70 -10.12
C ILE A 32 -6.10 14.64 -10.50
N GLN A 33 -6.40 14.55 -11.79
CA GLN A 33 -7.76 14.36 -12.28
C GLN A 33 -7.99 12.87 -12.56
N LEU A 34 -8.86 12.22 -11.79
CA LEU A 34 -9.18 10.80 -11.92
C LEU A 34 -10.61 10.62 -12.45
N THR A 35 -10.75 9.94 -13.59
CA THR A 35 -12.06 9.58 -14.14
C THR A 35 -12.36 8.12 -13.80
N LEU A 36 -13.46 7.87 -13.10
CA LEU A 36 -13.88 6.53 -12.67
C LEU A 36 -15.00 6.01 -13.59
N ASP A 37 -14.79 4.85 -14.17
CA ASP A 37 -15.69 4.17 -15.11
C ASP A 37 -16.10 2.76 -14.66
N GLY A 38 -15.52 2.29 -13.55
CA GLY A 38 -15.73 0.95 -13.00
C GLY A 38 -14.80 -0.13 -13.58
N ASN A 39 -13.95 0.17 -14.57
CA ASN A 39 -13.24 -0.87 -15.33
C ASN A 39 -11.76 -0.63 -15.57
N SER A 40 -11.31 0.63 -15.57
CA SER A 40 -9.97 1.00 -16.05
C SER A 40 -9.03 1.51 -14.95
N LEU A 41 -9.44 1.45 -13.69
CA LEU A 41 -8.62 1.91 -12.57
C LEU A 41 -7.38 1.05 -12.42
N THR A 42 -6.19 1.66 -12.35
CA THR A 42 -4.94 0.97 -12.06
C THR A 42 -4.53 1.13 -10.59
N ILE A 43 -3.69 0.20 -10.09
CA ILE A 43 -3.10 0.32 -8.74
C ILE A 43 -2.33 1.64 -8.61
N GLY A 44 -1.61 2.06 -9.66
CA GLY A 44 -0.85 3.30 -9.68
C GLY A 44 -1.75 4.54 -9.58
N ASP A 45 -2.83 4.60 -10.36
CA ASP A 45 -3.79 5.71 -10.31
C ASP A 45 -4.44 5.83 -8.93
N LEU A 46 -4.86 4.68 -8.36
CA LEU A 46 -5.45 4.63 -7.03
C LEU A 46 -4.48 5.12 -5.96
N PHE A 47 -3.23 4.61 -5.97
CA PHE A 47 -2.19 5.04 -5.03
C PHE A 47 -1.94 6.55 -5.15
N ASN A 48 -1.69 7.04 -6.35
CA ASN A 48 -1.40 8.45 -6.57
C ASN A 48 -2.55 9.35 -6.13
N ALA A 49 -3.81 8.98 -6.43
CA ALA A 49 -4.97 9.75 -6.02
C ALA A 49 -5.26 9.67 -4.52
N ALA A 50 -4.92 8.57 -3.85
CA ALA A 50 -5.05 8.43 -2.41
C ALA A 50 -4.01 9.26 -1.63
N MET A 51 -2.76 9.25 -2.10
CA MET A 51 -1.64 9.91 -1.42
C MET A 51 -1.57 11.42 -1.69
N ASN A 52 -2.01 11.90 -2.86
CA ASN A 52 -1.84 13.28 -3.30
C ASN A 52 -3.17 14.05 -3.36
N PRO A 53 -3.14 15.40 -3.43
CA PRO A 53 -4.31 16.19 -3.78
C PRO A 53 -4.87 15.73 -5.13
N SER A 54 -6.15 15.34 -5.14
CA SER A 54 -6.77 14.76 -6.32
C SER A 54 -8.26 15.07 -6.37
N HIS A 55 -8.80 15.14 -7.59
CA HIS A 55 -10.23 15.27 -7.87
C HIS A 55 -10.70 14.07 -8.68
N ALA A 56 -11.74 13.41 -8.20
CA ALA A 56 -12.41 12.34 -8.90
C ALA A 56 -13.64 12.87 -9.66
N ARG A 57 -14.00 12.18 -10.74
CA ARG A 57 -15.25 12.38 -11.47
C ARG A 57 -15.73 11.06 -12.05
N LEU A 58 -17.03 10.92 -12.24
CA LEU A 58 -17.61 9.79 -12.94
C LEU A 58 -17.53 9.99 -14.47
N SER A 59 -17.32 8.91 -15.20
CA SER A 59 -17.43 8.93 -16.65
C SER A 59 -18.89 9.07 -17.08
N PRO A 60 -19.19 9.66 -18.25
CA PRO A 60 -20.56 9.69 -18.79
C PRO A 60 -21.17 8.29 -18.97
N ALA A 61 -20.34 7.31 -19.35
CA ALA A 61 -20.74 5.93 -19.50
C ALA A 61 -21.19 5.30 -18.17
N ALA A 62 -20.44 5.53 -17.09
CA ALA A 62 -20.80 5.09 -15.73
C ALA A 62 -22.14 5.68 -15.27
N ASN A 63 -22.36 6.99 -15.49
CA ASN A 63 -23.62 7.64 -15.16
C ASN A 63 -24.80 7.00 -15.92
N LYS A 64 -24.62 6.70 -17.22
CA LYS A 64 -25.65 6.02 -18.02
C LYS A 64 -25.93 4.60 -17.51
N ALA A 65 -24.90 3.83 -17.16
CA ALA A 65 -25.03 2.48 -16.63
C ALA A 65 -25.80 2.46 -15.29
N MET A 66 -25.41 3.34 -14.36
CA MET A 66 -26.11 3.49 -13.07
C MET A 66 -27.58 3.86 -13.23
N ARG A 67 -27.93 4.83 -14.11
CA ARG A 67 -29.32 5.20 -14.38
C ARG A 67 -30.16 4.02 -14.88
N ARG A 68 -29.58 3.15 -15.73
CA ARG A 68 -30.28 1.97 -16.26
C ARG A 68 -30.60 0.96 -15.15
N SER A 69 -29.64 0.63 -14.28
CA SER A 69 -29.88 -0.29 -13.17
C SER A 69 -30.82 0.30 -12.12
N ARG A 70 -30.70 1.59 -11.84
CA ARG A 70 -31.61 2.29 -10.91
C ARG A 70 -33.05 2.31 -11.40
N ALA A 71 -33.27 2.55 -12.67
CA ALA A 71 -34.60 2.57 -13.25
C ALA A 71 -35.35 1.24 -13.02
N LEU A 72 -34.65 0.09 -13.09
CA LEU A 72 -35.25 -1.21 -12.76
C LEU A 72 -35.64 -1.33 -11.29
N VAL A 73 -34.79 -0.89 -10.39
CA VAL A 73 -35.09 -0.89 -8.95
C VAL A 73 -36.36 -0.07 -8.68
N GLU A 74 -36.52 1.09 -9.31
CA GLU A 74 -37.70 1.94 -9.16
C GLU A 74 -38.95 1.32 -9.77
N GLU A 75 -38.81 0.57 -10.88
CA GLU A 75 -39.90 -0.20 -11.45
C GLU A 75 -40.35 -1.32 -10.53
N TRP A 76 -39.43 -2.10 -9.98
CA TRP A 76 -39.71 -3.19 -9.05
C TRP A 76 -40.35 -2.70 -7.75
N LEU A 77 -39.91 -1.55 -7.25
CA LEU A 77 -40.52 -0.89 -6.09
C LEU A 77 -41.98 -0.51 -6.34
N LYS A 78 -42.33 -0.01 -7.57
CA LYS A 78 -43.71 0.31 -7.94
C LYS A 78 -44.59 -0.94 -8.06
N LYS A 79 -44.02 -2.08 -8.50
CA LYS A 79 -44.71 -3.37 -8.60
C LYS A 79 -44.74 -4.13 -7.29
N ASP A 80 -44.13 -3.60 -6.24
CA ASP A 80 -44.02 -4.21 -4.93
C ASP A 80 -43.38 -5.62 -4.94
N GLU A 81 -42.41 -5.82 -5.85
CA GLU A 81 -41.69 -7.08 -5.97
C GLU A 81 -40.82 -7.36 -4.72
N ARG A 82 -40.72 -8.64 -4.34
CA ARG A 82 -39.91 -9.06 -3.19
C ARG A 82 -38.47 -9.25 -3.61
N ILE A 83 -37.58 -8.34 -3.22
CA ILE A 83 -36.14 -8.34 -3.57
C ILE A 83 -35.31 -8.13 -2.32
N TYR A 84 -34.29 -8.99 -2.13
CA TYR A 84 -33.37 -8.93 -1.00
C TYR A 84 -32.75 -7.53 -0.84
N GLY A 85 -32.83 -6.98 0.36
CA GLY A 85 -32.24 -5.69 0.71
C GLY A 85 -32.82 -4.48 -0.02
N VAL A 86 -33.84 -4.67 -0.83
CA VAL A 86 -34.61 -3.61 -1.51
C VAL A 86 -35.97 -3.46 -0.82
N THR A 87 -36.75 -4.54 -0.74
CA THR A 87 -38.08 -4.61 -0.12
C THR A 87 -38.15 -5.62 1.04
N THR A 88 -37.02 -6.22 1.42
CA THR A 88 -36.87 -7.13 2.57
C THR A 88 -35.83 -6.61 3.55
N GLY A 89 -35.76 -7.23 4.75
CA GLY A 89 -34.64 -7.08 5.68
C GLY A 89 -33.35 -7.69 5.14
N PHE A 90 -32.32 -7.76 5.99
CA PHE A 90 -30.97 -8.21 5.67
C PHE A 90 -30.56 -9.43 6.48
N GLY A 91 -29.61 -10.23 5.97
CA GLY A 91 -29.08 -11.40 6.64
C GLY A 91 -30.18 -12.38 7.04
N GLU A 92 -30.24 -12.78 8.30
CA GLU A 92 -31.29 -13.65 8.85
C GLU A 92 -32.71 -13.09 8.64
N PHE A 93 -32.87 -11.76 8.56
CA PHE A 93 -34.16 -11.10 8.29
C PHE A 93 -34.49 -10.97 6.81
N SER A 94 -33.79 -11.64 5.91
CA SER A 94 -33.98 -11.60 4.44
C SER A 94 -35.42 -11.97 4.00
N ASN A 95 -36.11 -12.76 4.82
CA ASN A 95 -37.48 -13.21 4.57
C ASN A 95 -38.56 -12.24 5.09
N ILE A 96 -38.19 -11.20 5.83
CA ILE A 96 -39.14 -10.23 6.38
C ILE A 96 -39.38 -9.11 5.39
N ARG A 97 -40.62 -8.97 4.91
CA ARG A 97 -41.03 -7.89 4.00
C ARG A 97 -41.13 -6.57 4.76
N ILE A 98 -40.62 -5.51 4.16
CA ILE A 98 -40.66 -4.15 4.70
C ILE A 98 -41.70 -3.33 3.95
N PRO A 99 -42.64 -2.68 4.64
CA PRO A 99 -43.63 -1.82 4.00
C PRO A 99 -42.96 -0.67 3.21
N PRO A 100 -43.53 -0.26 2.03
CA PRO A 100 -42.91 0.77 1.19
C PRO A 100 -42.60 2.08 1.92
N GLY A 101 -43.47 2.54 2.83
CA GLY A 101 -43.23 3.75 3.65
C GLY A 101 -42.13 3.66 4.68
N LYS A 102 -41.52 2.46 4.89
CA LYS A 102 -40.45 2.22 5.86
C LYS A 102 -39.08 1.94 5.22
N LEU A 103 -39.00 1.90 3.89
CA LEU A 103 -37.76 1.54 3.18
C LEU A 103 -36.62 2.53 3.42
N GLU A 104 -36.91 3.84 3.49
CA GLU A 104 -35.90 4.86 3.83
C GLU A 104 -35.39 4.69 5.26
N GLU A 105 -36.30 4.46 6.20
CA GLU A 105 -35.95 4.20 7.60
C GLU A 105 -35.08 2.94 7.74
N LEU A 106 -35.39 1.88 6.99
CA LEU A 106 -34.60 0.64 6.93
C LEU A 106 -33.14 0.93 6.53
N GLN A 107 -32.92 1.69 5.43
CA GLN A 107 -31.57 2.01 4.96
C GLN A 107 -30.79 2.83 5.99
N HIS A 108 -31.44 3.80 6.63
CA HIS A 108 -30.85 4.60 7.70
C HIS A 108 -30.49 3.78 8.93
N ASN A 109 -31.35 2.84 9.34
CA ASN A 109 -31.11 1.96 10.48
C ASN A 109 -30.01 0.93 10.18
N LEU A 110 -29.91 0.44 8.94
CA LEU A 110 -28.82 -0.41 8.49
C LEU A 110 -27.47 0.27 8.76
N ILE A 111 -27.29 1.52 8.29
CA ILE A 111 -26.02 2.26 8.48
C ILE A 111 -25.71 2.45 9.97
N LYS A 112 -26.71 2.80 10.78
CA LYS A 112 -26.49 3.03 12.22
C LYS A 112 -26.09 1.75 12.96
N SER A 113 -26.77 0.62 12.67
CA SER A 113 -26.53 -0.66 13.33
C SER A 113 -25.19 -1.29 12.91
N HIS A 114 -24.73 -1.03 11.68
CA HIS A 114 -23.47 -1.55 11.17
C HIS A 114 -22.25 -0.65 11.47
N ALA A 115 -22.46 0.60 11.88
CA ALA A 115 -21.38 1.47 12.36
C ALA A 115 -20.96 1.12 13.78
N ALA A 116 -20.48 -0.11 14.00
CA ALA A 116 -20.17 -0.71 15.30
C ALA A 116 -18.66 -1.02 15.47
N GLY A 117 -17.80 -0.32 14.73
CA GLY A 117 -16.35 -0.52 14.76
C GLY A 117 -15.67 0.00 16.02
N THR A 118 -14.48 -0.53 16.30
CA THR A 118 -13.61 -0.15 17.41
C THR A 118 -12.14 -0.08 16.95
N GLY A 119 -11.22 0.27 17.85
CA GLY A 119 -9.79 0.40 17.59
C GLY A 119 -9.39 1.76 17.03
N ASP A 120 -8.11 1.87 16.67
CA ASP A 120 -7.54 3.11 16.15
C ASP A 120 -8.15 3.49 14.79
N PRO A 121 -8.17 4.79 14.45
CA PRO A 121 -8.61 5.23 13.14
C PRO A 121 -7.77 4.63 12.01
N LEU A 122 -8.42 4.29 10.89
CA LEU A 122 -7.73 3.93 9.65
C LEU A 122 -6.84 5.09 9.17
N PRO A 123 -5.68 4.80 8.54
CA PRO A 123 -4.85 5.82 7.90
C PRO A 123 -5.65 6.63 6.87
N PRO A 124 -5.41 7.96 6.78
CA PRO A 124 -6.12 8.83 5.84
C PRO A 124 -6.05 8.37 4.39
N GLU A 125 -4.90 7.89 3.94
CA GLU A 125 -4.68 7.36 2.60
C GLU A 125 -5.53 6.11 2.31
N VAL A 126 -5.69 5.24 3.30
CA VAL A 126 -6.56 4.06 3.19
C VAL A 126 -8.03 4.48 3.06
N VAL A 127 -8.48 5.44 3.86
CA VAL A 127 -9.85 5.97 3.77
C VAL A 127 -10.11 6.62 2.41
N ARG A 128 -9.15 7.37 1.87
CA ARG A 128 -9.25 7.99 0.54
C ARG A 128 -9.32 6.93 -0.57
N ALA A 129 -8.44 5.91 -0.52
CA ALA A 129 -8.47 4.79 -1.45
C ALA A 129 -9.81 4.03 -1.37
N MET A 130 -10.32 3.78 -0.15
CA MET A 130 -11.60 3.13 0.10
C MET A 130 -12.78 3.89 -0.53
N MET A 131 -12.79 5.24 -0.44
CA MET A 131 -13.80 6.07 -1.12
C MET A 131 -13.73 5.91 -2.65
N LEU A 132 -12.53 6.00 -3.23
CA LEU A 132 -12.33 5.86 -4.69
C LEU A 132 -12.77 4.47 -5.18
N LEU A 133 -12.42 3.42 -4.45
CA LEU A 133 -12.82 2.05 -4.76
C LEU A 133 -14.33 1.86 -4.67
N ARG A 134 -14.99 2.49 -3.68
CA ARG A 134 -16.46 2.42 -3.60
C ARG A 134 -17.12 3.13 -4.78
N ILE A 135 -16.63 4.32 -5.14
CA ILE A 135 -17.11 5.02 -6.34
C ILE A 135 -16.92 4.14 -7.58
N ASN A 136 -15.72 3.53 -7.76
CA ASN A 136 -15.40 2.73 -8.93
C ASN A 136 -16.28 1.47 -9.04
N ALA A 137 -16.50 0.74 -7.94
CA ALA A 137 -17.37 -0.42 -7.92
C ALA A 137 -18.83 -0.07 -8.28
N LEU A 138 -19.34 1.04 -7.75
CA LEU A 138 -20.70 1.52 -8.05
C LEU A 138 -20.83 2.06 -9.48
N ALA A 139 -19.78 2.68 -10.03
CA ALA A 139 -19.70 3.19 -11.39
C ALA A 139 -19.92 2.12 -12.46
N LYS A 140 -19.68 0.82 -12.14
CA LYS A 140 -20.00 -0.30 -13.03
C LYS A 140 -21.50 -0.39 -13.39
N GLY A 141 -22.37 0.16 -12.54
CA GLY A 141 -23.80 0.25 -12.82
C GLY A 141 -24.61 -1.01 -12.54
N PHE A 142 -24.12 -1.92 -11.67
CA PHE A 142 -24.83 -3.15 -11.30
C PHE A 142 -25.45 -3.11 -9.89
N SER A 143 -25.33 -1.99 -9.17
CA SER A 143 -25.80 -1.90 -7.77
C SER A 143 -27.21 -1.31 -7.62
N GLY A 144 -27.80 -0.77 -8.67
CA GLY A 144 -29.12 -0.12 -8.61
C GLY A 144 -29.17 1.13 -7.74
N ILE A 145 -28.02 1.74 -7.47
CA ILE A 145 -27.88 2.99 -6.72
C ILE A 145 -28.15 4.21 -7.62
N ARG A 146 -28.68 5.28 -7.05
CA ARG A 146 -28.85 6.54 -7.79
C ARG A 146 -27.48 7.16 -8.13
N PRO A 147 -27.27 7.68 -9.36
CA PRO A 147 -26.05 8.42 -9.70
C PRO A 147 -25.75 9.58 -8.74
N GLU A 148 -26.79 10.28 -8.29
CA GLU A 148 -26.70 11.42 -7.38
C GLU A 148 -26.09 11.03 -6.03
N THR A 149 -26.31 9.81 -5.58
CA THR A 149 -25.73 9.24 -4.35
C THR A 149 -24.23 8.96 -4.53
N VAL A 150 -23.81 8.43 -5.69
CA VAL A 150 -22.39 8.22 -6.00
C VAL A 150 -21.69 9.57 -6.21
N GLU A 151 -22.33 10.54 -6.88
CA GLU A 151 -21.83 11.90 -6.99
C GLU A 151 -21.65 12.58 -5.62
N ALA A 152 -22.45 12.24 -4.60
CA ALA A 152 -22.24 12.72 -3.24
C ALA A 152 -20.93 12.19 -2.66
N ILE A 153 -20.55 10.92 -2.91
CA ILE A 153 -19.23 10.38 -2.50
C ILE A 153 -18.11 11.14 -3.22
N VAL A 154 -18.26 11.38 -4.53
CA VAL A 154 -17.29 12.13 -5.34
C VAL A 154 -17.07 13.53 -4.76
N ARG A 155 -18.16 14.27 -4.46
CA ARG A 155 -18.06 15.60 -3.85
C ARG A 155 -17.42 15.56 -2.46
N PHE A 156 -17.72 14.54 -1.66
CA PHE A 156 -17.16 14.33 -0.33
C PHE A 156 -15.64 14.10 -0.41
N PHE A 157 -15.20 13.23 -1.34
CA PHE A 157 -13.78 13.00 -1.64
C PHE A 157 -13.06 14.27 -2.13
N ASN A 158 -13.67 14.98 -3.08
CA ASN A 158 -13.10 16.20 -3.67
C ASN A 158 -13.00 17.36 -2.67
N ALA A 159 -13.89 17.40 -1.67
CA ALA A 159 -13.81 18.33 -0.55
C ALA A 159 -12.72 17.94 0.48
N ALA A 160 -11.97 16.88 0.24
CA ALA A 160 -10.94 16.34 1.13
C ALA A 160 -11.45 16.08 2.56
N ILE A 161 -12.72 15.69 2.70
CA ILE A 161 -13.31 15.30 3.97
C ILE A 161 -12.95 13.82 4.22
N ILE A 162 -12.21 13.56 5.30
CA ILE A 162 -11.71 12.21 5.63
C ILE A 162 -12.42 11.72 6.88
N PRO A 163 -13.36 10.76 6.78
CA PRO A 163 -14.02 10.18 7.95
C PRO A 163 -13.07 9.52 8.93
N VAL A 164 -13.36 9.62 10.21
CA VAL A 164 -12.74 8.80 11.25
C VAL A 164 -13.42 7.44 11.22
N ILE A 165 -12.72 6.43 10.74
CA ILE A 165 -13.22 5.07 10.59
C ILE A 165 -12.41 4.15 11.51
N PRO A 166 -13.03 3.47 12.49
CA PRO A 166 -12.35 2.50 13.33
C PRO A 166 -11.80 1.32 12.51
N SER A 167 -10.61 0.84 12.86
CA SER A 167 -9.90 -0.20 12.09
C SER A 167 -10.49 -1.60 12.28
N GLN A 168 -11.15 -1.89 13.40
CA GLN A 168 -11.63 -3.21 13.77
C GLN A 168 -13.15 -3.32 13.68
N GLY A 169 -13.65 -4.56 13.45
CA GLY A 169 -15.07 -4.87 13.41
C GLY A 169 -15.51 -5.68 12.19
N SER A 170 -14.71 -5.75 11.12
CA SER A 170 -15.01 -6.60 9.95
C SER A 170 -14.35 -7.96 10.08
N VAL A 171 -15.07 -9.00 9.69
CA VAL A 171 -14.57 -10.37 9.50
C VAL A 171 -14.51 -10.74 8.02
N GLY A 172 -14.83 -9.81 7.13
CA GLY A 172 -14.80 -10.02 5.69
C GLY A 172 -15.90 -10.95 5.15
N SER A 173 -17.04 -11.05 5.85
CA SER A 173 -18.19 -11.87 5.46
C SER A 173 -18.89 -11.31 4.21
N SER A 174 -19.48 -10.13 4.35
CA SER A 174 -20.06 -9.36 3.24
C SER A 174 -19.13 -8.19 2.85
N GLY A 175 -17.82 -8.45 2.82
CA GLY A 175 -16.79 -7.44 2.71
C GLY A 175 -16.57 -6.66 4.01
N ASP A 176 -16.38 -5.36 3.90
CA ASP A 176 -16.00 -4.47 5.00
C ASP A 176 -17.22 -3.66 5.54
N LEU A 177 -18.30 -4.36 5.90
CA LEU A 177 -19.57 -3.74 6.29
C LEU A 177 -19.41 -2.60 7.31
N VAL A 178 -18.67 -2.86 8.38
CA VAL A 178 -18.49 -1.93 9.50
C VAL A 178 -17.79 -0.65 9.07
N GLN A 179 -16.67 -0.77 8.36
CA GLN A 179 -15.87 0.39 7.95
C GLN A 179 -16.60 1.22 6.89
N LEU A 180 -17.27 0.56 5.96
CA LEU A 180 -18.12 1.25 4.97
C LEU A 180 -19.33 1.92 5.63
N ALA A 181 -19.92 1.32 6.66
CA ALA A 181 -21.00 1.95 7.42
C ALA A 181 -20.53 3.25 8.12
N HIS A 182 -19.33 3.27 8.70
CA HIS A 182 -18.75 4.48 9.26
C HIS A 182 -18.50 5.56 8.21
N LEU A 183 -18.05 5.19 7.01
CA LEU A 183 -17.92 6.11 5.88
C LEU A 183 -19.26 6.76 5.55
N VAL A 184 -20.31 5.94 5.36
CA VAL A 184 -21.65 6.42 5.01
C VAL A 184 -22.26 7.24 6.14
N LEU A 185 -22.04 6.84 7.40
CA LEU A 185 -22.49 7.59 8.58
C LEU A 185 -21.94 9.03 8.57
N ALA A 186 -20.66 9.20 8.21
CA ALA A 186 -20.07 10.51 8.06
C ALA A 186 -20.72 11.32 6.91
N MET A 187 -21.02 10.69 5.77
CA MET A 187 -21.72 11.34 4.66
C MET A 187 -23.15 11.76 5.02
N MET A 188 -23.80 11.06 5.96
CA MET A 188 -25.11 11.43 6.52
C MET A 188 -25.02 12.57 7.55
N GLY A 189 -23.85 13.19 7.74
CA GLY A 189 -23.62 14.27 8.71
C GLY A 189 -23.48 13.80 10.15
N LYS A 190 -23.26 12.50 10.37
CA LYS A 190 -23.06 11.88 11.69
C LYS A 190 -21.63 11.41 11.83
N GLY A 191 -21.17 11.22 13.08
CA GLY A 191 -19.78 10.83 13.33
C GLY A 191 -18.78 11.99 13.21
N ARG A 192 -17.51 11.64 13.03
CA ARG A 192 -16.37 12.57 13.05
C ARG A 192 -15.55 12.46 11.77
N VAL A 193 -14.83 13.54 11.44
CA VAL A 193 -13.89 13.59 10.33
C VAL A 193 -12.56 14.16 10.81
N MET A 194 -11.46 13.74 10.17
CA MET A 194 -10.12 14.24 10.44
C MET A 194 -9.99 15.65 9.85
N GLU A 195 -9.27 16.52 10.53
CA GLU A 195 -8.85 17.81 9.97
C GLU A 195 -7.54 17.61 9.22
N ARG A 196 -7.48 18.07 7.97
CA ARG A 196 -6.31 17.92 7.13
C ARG A 196 -5.05 18.49 7.79
N GLY A 197 -4.03 17.65 7.95
CA GLY A 197 -2.73 18.05 8.55
C GLY A 197 -2.76 18.28 10.06
N ARG A 198 -3.84 17.85 10.75
CA ARG A 198 -3.96 17.93 12.22
C ARG A 198 -4.38 16.60 12.80
N SER A 199 -3.98 16.37 14.04
CA SER A 199 -4.47 15.24 14.85
C SER A 199 -5.88 15.46 15.41
N SER A 200 -6.44 16.67 15.23
CA SER A 200 -7.78 17.04 15.70
C SER A 200 -8.86 16.50 14.77
N THR A 201 -10.02 16.26 15.35
CA THR A 201 -11.22 15.83 14.63
C THR A 201 -12.38 16.76 14.90
N LYS A 202 -13.29 16.92 13.91
CA LYS A 202 -14.53 17.70 14.05
C LYS A 202 -15.75 16.87 13.70
N SER A 203 -16.96 17.36 14.01
CA SER A 203 -18.18 16.67 13.58
C SER A 203 -18.31 16.69 12.06
N SER A 204 -18.82 15.59 11.50
CA SER A 204 -19.05 15.51 10.06
C SER A 204 -20.06 16.55 9.57
N SER A 205 -21.09 16.85 10.37
CA SER A 205 -22.07 17.90 10.05
C SER A 205 -21.41 19.26 9.86
N ALA A 206 -20.47 19.65 10.76
CA ALA A 206 -19.72 20.90 10.62
C ALA A 206 -18.83 20.90 9.37
N ALA A 207 -18.20 19.78 9.05
CA ALA A 207 -17.36 19.64 7.86
C ALA A 207 -18.18 19.79 6.56
N LEU A 208 -19.32 19.12 6.50
CA LEU A 208 -20.25 19.23 5.38
C LEU A 208 -20.73 20.68 5.19
N GLY A 209 -21.14 21.35 6.29
CA GLY A 209 -21.55 22.77 6.25
C GLY A 209 -20.44 23.68 5.72
N THR A 210 -19.19 23.50 6.18
CA THR A 210 -18.03 24.27 5.68
C THR A 210 -17.79 24.05 4.18
N ALA A 211 -18.02 22.81 3.69
CA ALA A 211 -17.85 22.45 2.28
C ALA A 211 -19.07 22.79 1.39
N GLY A 212 -20.14 23.34 1.95
CA GLY A 212 -21.39 23.59 1.22
C GLY A 212 -22.12 22.32 0.77
N LEU A 213 -21.85 21.20 1.43
CA LEU A 213 -22.44 19.90 1.11
C LEU A 213 -23.63 19.59 2.02
N LYS A 214 -24.68 18.99 1.43
CA LYS A 214 -25.82 18.50 2.20
C LYS A 214 -25.58 17.10 2.72
N PRO A 215 -26.07 16.74 3.93
CA PRO A 215 -26.07 15.36 4.40
C PRO A 215 -26.79 14.43 3.43
N LEU A 216 -26.20 13.25 3.20
CA LEU A 216 -26.75 12.23 2.31
C LEU A 216 -28.07 11.67 2.87
N ARG A 217 -29.07 11.57 2.01
CA ARG A 217 -30.34 10.87 2.27
C ARG A 217 -30.42 9.62 1.40
N LEU A 218 -30.60 8.48 2.04
CA LEU A 218 -30.62 7.17 1.39
C LEU A 218 -32.03 6.81 0.91
N SER A 219 -32.13 6.25 -0.28
CA SER A 219 -33.32 5.61 -0.82
C SER A 219 -33.19 4.09 -0.73
N ALA A 220 -34.25 3.35 -1.08
CA ALA A 220 -34.24 1.88 -1.11
C ALA A 220 -33.03 1.33 -1.88
N LYS A 221 -32.41 0.24 -1.41
CA LYS A 221 -31.18 -0.41 -1.88
C LYS A 221 -29.88 0.36 -1.53
N GLU A 222 -29.90 1.67 -1.33
CA GLU A 222 -28.68 2.48 -1.27
C GLU A 222 -27.84 2.26 -0.01
N GLY A 223 -28.45 1.98 1.12
CA GLY A 223 -27.73 1.62 2.34
C GLY A 223 -26.88 0.38 2.13
N LEU A 224 -27.50 -0.69 1.61
CA LEU A 224 -26.81 -1.93 1.29
C LEU A 224 -25.74 -1.72 0.21
N ALA A 225 -26.10 -1.05 -0.90
CA ALA A 225 -25.17 -0.76 -2.00
C ALA A 225 -23.95 0.07 -1.58
N LEU A 226 -24.02 0.79 -0.49
CA LEU A 226 -22.92 1.62 0.01
C LEU A 226 -21.97 0.86 0.97
N ILE A 227 -22.43 -0.21 1.61
CA ILE A 227 -21.63 -0.91 2.63
C ILE A 227 -21.23 -2.34 2.25
N ASN A 228 -21.89 -2.95 1.26
CA ASN A 228 -21.63 -4.33 0.86
C ASN A 228 -20.49 -4.40 -0.16
N GLY A 229 -19.30 -4.84 0.27
CA GLY A 229 -18.11 -4.97 -0.58
C GLY A 229 -16.77 -4.85 0.16
N THR A 230 -15.69 -5.08 -0.55
CA THR A 230 -14.32 -5.35 -0.06
C THR A 230 -13.41 -4.10 0.00
N GLN A 231 -13.96 -2.88 0.01
CA GLN A 231 -13.19 -1.67 -0.31
C GLN A 231 -12.09 -1.32 0.69
N MET A 232 -12.23 -1.65 2.00
CA MET A 232 -11.17 -1.36 2.96
C MET A 232 -9.99 -2.33 2.76
N MET A 233 -10.25 -3.64 2.73
CA MET A 233 -9.18 -4.62 2.53
C MET A 233 -8.50 -4.44 1.16
N THR A 234 -9.25 -4.07 0.13
CA THR A 234 -8.73 -3.78 -1.21
C THR A 234 -7.93 -2.47 -1.26
N ALA A 235 -8.30 -1.46 -0.46
CA ALA A 235 -7.53 -0.23 -0.32
C ALA A 235 -6.14 -0.52 0.25
N TYR A 236 -6.07 -1.27 1.36
CA TYR A 236 -4.78 -1.73 1.89
C TYR A 236 -4.00 -2.53 0.85
N ALA A 237 -4.64 -3.50 0.20
CA ALA A 237 -4.00 -4.37 -0.79
C ALA A 237 -3.38 -3.59 -1.96
N ALA A 238 -4.07 -2.57 -2.47
CA ALA A 238 -3.58 -1.75 -3.56
C ALA A 238 -2.39 -0.86 -3.14
N LEU A 239 -2.47 -0.21 -1.97
CA LEU A 239 -1.38 0.60 -1.44
C LEU A 239 -0.15 -0.28 -1.13
N ILE A 240 -0.34 -1.45 -0.51
CA ILE A 240 0.72 -2.42 -0.25
C ILE A 240 1.37 -2.88 -1.56
N SER A 241 0.59 -3.25 -2.56
CA SER A 241 1.11 -3.73 -3.84
C SER A 241 1.99 -2.69 -4.55
N TYR A 242 1.59 -1.42 -4.50
CA TYR A 242 2.37 -0.32 -5.08
C TYR A 242 3.70 -0.13 -4.36
N GLU A 243 3.67 0.00 -3.03
CA GLU A 243 4.88 0.24 -2.23
C GLU A 243 5.80 -0.99 -2.19
N ALA A 244 5.26 -2.20 -2.16
CA ALA A 244 6.03 -3.44 -2.18
C ALA A 244 6.86 -3.60 -3.46
N LYS A 245 6.33 -3.19 -4.61
CA LYS A 245 7.07 -3.17 -5.87
C LYS A 245 8.30 -2.26 -5.80
N GLN A 246 8.17 -1.07 -5.20
CA GLN A 246 9.29 -0.16 -4.98
C GLN A 246 10.29 -0.72 -3.96
N LEU A 247 9.79 -1.34 -2.90
CA LEU A 247 10.60 -1.92 -1.84
C LEU A 247 11.50 -3.04 -2.35
N CYS A 248 11.04 -3.85 -3.33
CA CYS A 248 11.87 -4.85 -3.99
C CYS A 248 13.10 -4.24 -4.68
N SER A 249 12.96 -3.09 -5.33
CA SER A 249 14.09 -2.40 -5.97
C SER A 249 15.01 -1.77 -4.92
N LEU A 250 14.46 -1.24 -3.83
CA LEU A 250 15.24 -0.72 -2.69
C LEU A 250 16.01 -1.82 -1.96
N ALA A 251 15.43 -3.02 -1.85
CA ALA A 251 16.12 -4.19 -1.29
C ALA A 251 17.33 -4.60 -2.16
N ASP A 252 17.22 -4.55 -3.48
CA ASP A 252 18.36 -4.81 -4.37
C ASP A 252 19.45 -3.72 -4.23
N ILE A 253 19.05 -2.45 -4.06
CA ILE A 253 20.00 -1.35 -3.80
C ILE A 253 20.71 -1.56 -2.46
N ALA A 254 19.98 -1.89 -1.40
CA ALA A 254 20.55 -2.16 -0.08
C ALA A 254 21.52 -3.36 -0.12
N ALA A 255 21.12 -4.45 -0.80
CA ALA A 255 21.98 -5.61 -0.99
C ALA A 255 23.27 -5.26 -1.76
N ALA A 256 23.18 -4.47 -2.83
CA ALA A 256 24.38 -4.03 -3.58
C ALA A 256 25.32 -3.17 -2.71
N MET A 257 24.78 -2.26 -1.91
CA MET A 257 25.58 -1.47 -0.95
C MET A 257 26.22 -2.36 0.13
N SER A 258 25.49 -3.36 0.63
CA SER A 258 26.01 -4.34 1.61
C SER A 258 27.10 -5.22 1.00
N VAL A 259 26.99 -5.60 -0.28
CA VAL A 259 28.05 -6.33 -1.00
C VAL A 259 29.33 -5.49 -1.05
N GLU A 260 29.24 -4.20 -1.37
CA GLU A 260 30.44 -3.32 -1.34
C GLU A 260 30.98 -3.14 0.07
N ALA A 261 30.11 -2.84 1.06
CA ALA A 261 30.53 -2.67 2.46
C ALA A 261 31.27 -3.89 3.01
N LEU A 262 30.87 -5.10 2.62
CA LEU A 262 31.44 -6.36 3.07
C LEU A 262 32.54 -6.91 2.14
N LYS A 263 32.96 -6.15 1.11
CA LYS A 263 33.86 -6.62 0.05
C LYS A 263 33.39 -7.97 -0.50
N GLY A 264 32.11 -8.07 -0.85
CA GLY A 264 31.51 -9.27 -1.42
C GLY A 264 31.78 -9.42 -2.92
N SER A 265 31.51 -10.62 -3.45
CA SER A 265 31.70 -10.95 -4.87
C SER A 265 30.45 -10.62 -5.69
N ASP A 266 30.65 -10.13 -6.91
CA ASP A 266 29.62 -9.96 -7.93
C ASP A 266 29.40 -11.24 -8.78
N THR A 267 30.26 -12.23 -8.65
CA THR A 267 30.19 -13.52 -9.38
C THR A 267 28.85 -14.25 -9.24
N PRO A 268 28.21 -14.30 -8.05
CA PRO A 268 26.92 -14.96 -7.89
C PRO A 268 25.79 -14.32 -8.72
N PHE A 269 25.97 -13.11 -9.24
CA PHE A 269 24.99 -12.38 -10.02
C PHE A 269 25.18 -12.55 -11.53
N ASP A 270 26.14 -13.38 -11.98
CA ASP A 270 26.39 -13.68 -13.39
C ASP A 270 25.12 -14.23 -14.06
N ASP A 271 24.79 -13.66 -15.22
CA ASP A 271 23.53 -13.96 -15.92
C ASP A 271 23.38 -15.43 -16.31
N ARG A 272 24.51 -16.12 -16.59
CA ARG A 272 24.53 -17.55 -16.93
C ARG A 272 23.95 -18.43 -15.82
N ILE A 273 24.20 -18.09 -14.55
CA ILE A 273 23.65 -18.78 -13.39
C ILE A 273 22.11 -18.67 -13.38
N HIS A 274 21.60 -17.48 -13.65
CA HIS A 274 20.16 -17.18 -13.56
C HIS A 274 19.38 -17.65 -14.79
N HIS A 275 20.04 -17.88 -15.93
CA HIS A 275 19.43 -18.53 -17.08
C HIS A 275 19.21 -20.05 -16.87
N LEU A 276 20.03 -20.71 -16.05
CA LEU A 276 19.85 -22.12 -15.70
C LEU A 276 18.69 -22.36 -14.72
N ARG A 277 18.20 -21.32 -14.07
CA ARG A 277 17.04 -21.35 -13.17
C ARG A 277 16.17 -20.12 -13.42
N PRO A 278 15.34 -20.10 -14.49
CA PRO A 278 14.83 -18.88 -15.12
C PRO A 278 13.58 -18.31 -14.45
N TYR A 279 13.50 -18.25 -13.13
CA TYR A 279 12.46 -17.48 -12.44
C TYR A 279 12.59 -16.01 -12.77
N LYS A 280 11.48 -15.35 -13.11
CA LYS A 280 11.44 -13.96 -13.55
C LYS A 280 12.01 -13.00 -12.49
N GLY A 281 11.54 -13.11 -11.27
CA GLY A 281 11.99 -12.25 -10.17
C GLY A 281 13.46 -12.45 -9.84
N GLN A 282 13.97 -13.69 -9.87
CA GLN A 282 15.39 -13.99 -9.66
C GLN A 282 16.29 -13.35 -10.73
N ARG A 283 15.89 -13.45 -12.00
CA ARG A 283 16.63 -12.81 -13.12
C ARG A 283 16.62 -11.31 -13.01
N ASN A 284 15.49 -10.71 -12.64
CA ASN A 284 15.35 -9.27 -12.47
C ASN A 284 16.24 -8.75 -11.33
N SER A 285 16.23 -9.39 -10.18
CA SER A 285 17.11 -9.02 -9.05
C SER A 285 18.59 -9.16 -9.41
N ALA A 286 18.99 -10.27 -10.05
CA ALA A 286 20.37 -10.45 -10.51
C ALA A 286 20.80 -9.38 -11.53
N LYS A 287 19.93 -9.00 -12.45
CA LYS A 287 20.17 -7.92 -13.42
C LYS A 287 20.36 -6.58 -12.72
N ASN A 288 19.54 -6.27 -11.73
CA ASN A 288 19.66 -5.06 -10.92
C ASN A 288 21.00 -5.03 -10.18
N LEU A 289 21.38 -6.12 -9.51
CA LEU A 289 22.64 -6.20 -8.77
C LEU A 289 23.86 -6.02 -9.68
N ARG A 290 23.87 -6.64 -10.87
CA ARG A 290 24.94 -6.43 -11.87
C ARG A 290 25.02 -4.96 -12.31
N LEU A 291 23.87 -4.32 -12.52
CA LEU A 291 23.80 -2.92 -12.94
C LEU A 291 24.30 -1.99 -11.84
N LEU A 292 23.89 -2.24 -10.59
CA LEU A 292 24.22 -1.44 -9.42
C LEU A 292 25.71 -1.51 -9.07
N LEU A 293 26.35 -2.69 -9.23
CA LEU A 293 27.75 -2.94 -8.86
C LEU A 293 28.76 -2.66 -9.99
N ARG A 294 28.29 -2.27 -11.18
CA ARG A 294 29.16 -2.04 -12.34
C ARG A 294 30.17 -0.92 -12.08
N GLY A 295 31.46 -1.22 -12.18
CA GLY A 295 32.56 -0.27 -12.04
C GLY A 295 32.89 0.11 -10.60
N SER A 296 32.61 -0.78 -9.63
CA SER A 296 32.99 -0.61 -8.24
C SER A 296 34.50 -0.74 -8.04
N GLU A 297 35.17 0.31 -7.58
CA GLU A 297 36.59 0.24 -7.19
C GLU A 297 36.77 -0.68 -5.97
N ILE A 298 35.79 -0.69 -5.06
CA ILE A 298 35.81 -1.57 -3.88
C ILE A 298 35.80 -3.04 -4.33
N ARG A 299 34.92 -3.41 -5.30
CA ARG A 299 34.89 -4.77 -5.82
C ARG A 299 36.17 -5.14 -6.58
N GLU A 300 36.70 -4.23 -7.39
CA GLU A 300 37.93 -4.46 -8.15
C GLU A 300 39.15 -4.65 -7.23
N SER A 301 39.19 -3.98 -6.08
CA SER A 301 40.32 -4.05 -5.12
C SER A 301 40.63 -5.45 -4.60
N HIS A 302 39.68 -6.38 -4.67
CA HIS A 302 39.82 -7.76 -4.18
C HIS A 302 39.42 -8.82 -5.19
N ARG A 303 39.21 -8.50 -6.47
CA ARG A 303 38.75 -9.42 -7.52
C ARG A 303 39.62 -10.67 -7.67
N HIS A 304 40.92 -10.54 -7.51
CA HIS A 304 41.89 -11.61 -7.69
C HIS A 304 42.61 -12.03 -6.40
N SER A 305 42.28 -11.40 -5.28
CA SER A 305 42.92 -11.65 -3.99
C SER A 305 41.92 -11.94 -2.86
N ASP A 306 40.71 -12.34 -3.20
CA ASP A 306 39.70 -12.67 -2.19
C ASP A 306 40.07 -13.99 -1.50
N HIS A 307 40.25 -13.93 -0.19
CA HIS A 307 40.54 -15.10 0.65
C HIS A 307 39.31 -15.99 0.88
N ARG A 308 38.11 -15.52 0.49
CA ARG A 308 36.86 -16.25 0.62
C ARG A 308 36.53 -16.95 -0.69
N VAL A 309 36.32 -18.25 -0.61
CA VAL A 309 35.85 -19.05 -1.76
C VAL A 309 34.41 -18.67 -2.15
N GLN A 310 33.59 -18.37 -1.16
CA GLN A 310 32.18 -17.99 -1.36
C GLN A 310 31.75 -17.00 -0.27
N ASP A 311 30.87 -16.07 -0.66
CA ASP A 311 30.17 -15.20 0.27
C ASP A 311 29.08 -15.95 1.05
N ALA A 312 28.62 -15.37 2.15
CA ALA A 312 27.47 -15.84 2.90
C ALA A 312 26.19 -15.78 2.04
N TYR A 313 25.21 -16.61 2.37
CA TYR A 313 23.95 -16.69 1.63
C TYR A 313 23.19 -15.37 1.58
N SER A 314 23.25 -14.57 2.65
CA SER A 314 22.61 -13.25 2.66
C SER A 314 23.12 -12.29 1.58
N LEU A 315 24.31 -12.51 1.05
CA LEU A 315 24.87 -11.78 -0.10
C LEU A 315 24.64 -12.56 -1.39
N ARG A 316 25.22 -13.77 -1.52
CA ARG A 316 25.22 -14.50 -2.79
C ARG A 316 23.88 -15.06 -3.23
N CYS A 317 22.94 -15.31 -2.30
CA CYS A 317 21.61 -15.79 -2.59
C CYS A 317 20.56 -14.66 -2.63
N ALA A 318 20.98 -13.38 -2.62
CA ALA A 318 20.06 -12.25 -2.74
C ALA A 318 19.12 -12.36 -3.96
N PRO A 319 19.59 -12.73 -5.18
CA PRO A 319 18.69 -12.90 -6.33
C PRO A 319 17.61 -13.98 -6.13
N GLN A 320 17.93 -15.07 -5.46
CA GLN A 320 17.00 -16.18 -5.22
C GLN A 320 15.92 -15.78 -4.22
N VAL A 321 16.28 -15.08 -3.14
CA VAL A 321 15.36 -14.68 -2.07
C VAL A 321 14.52 -13.48 -2.51
N HIS A 322 15.15 -12.41 -2.98
CA HIS A 322 14.43 -11.23 -3.49
C HIS A 322 13.54 -11.60 -4.68
N GLY A 323 14.02 -12.50 -5.54
CA GLY A 323 13.28 -12.96 -6.71
C GLY A 323 12.01 -13.72 -6.35
N ALA A 324 12.07 -14.60 -5.36
CA ALA A 324 10.89 -15.32 -4.87
C ALA A 324 9.83 -14.36 -4.31
N SER A 325 10.26 -13.37 -3.53
CA SER A 325 9.36 -12.31 -3.04
C SER A 325 8.76 -11.48 -4.17
N ARG A 326 9.55 -11.13 -5.21
CA ARG A 326 9.07 -10.40 -6.39
C ARG A 326 7.97 -11.17 -7.13
N ASP A 327 8.18 -12.45 -7.38
CA ASP A 327 7.21 -13.30 -8.10
C ASP A 327 5.92 -13.46 -7.28
N ALA A 328 6.02 -13.62 -5.96
CA ALA A 328 4.87 -13.67 -5.06
C ALA A 328 4.08 -12.34 -5.06
N LEU A 329 4.78 -11.20 -4.98
CA LEU A 329 4.15 -9.87 -4.98
C LEU A 329 3.55 -9.51 -6.35
N GLU A 330 4.09 -10.02 -7.46
CA GLU A 330 3.47 -9.88 -8.80
C GLU A 330 2.15 -10.65 -8.87
N TYR A 331 2.10 -11.88 -8.33
CA TYR A 331 0.84 -12.62 -8.21
C TYR A 331 -0.21 -11.84 -7.40
N VAL A 332 0.18 -11.28 -6.25
CA VAL A 332 -0.71 -10.45 -5.42
C VAL A 332 -1.23 -9.23 -6.19
N ALA A 333 -0.35 -8.51 -6.89
CA ALA A 333 -0.74 -7.33 -7.68
C ALA A 333 -1.75 -7.67 -8.78
N ASN A 334 -1.66 -8.86 -9.39
CA ASN A 334 -2.63 -9.33 -10.38
C ASN A 334 -4.01 -9.55 -9.76
N ILE A 335 -4.10 -10.18 -8.57
CA ILE A 335 -5.37 -10.35 -7.85
C ILE A 335 -5.97 -8.98 -7.52
N VAL A 336 -5.18 -8.06 -6.99
CA VAL A 336 -5.62 -6.71 -6.63
C VAL A 336 -6.11 -5.94 -7.85
N SER A 337 -5.45 -6.09 -9.01
CA SER A 337 -5.84 -5.42 -10.26
C SER A 337 -7.24 -5.85 -10.75
N VAL A 338 -7.63 -7.08 -10.47
CA VAL A 338 -9.00 -7.56 -10.73
C VAL A 338 -9.97 -6.95 -9.74
N GLU A 339 -9.66 -7.01 -8.44
CA GLU A 339 -10.57 -6.61 -7.38
C GLU A 339 -10.91 -5.11 -7.43
N ILE A 340 -9.94 -4.23 -7.71
CA ILE A 340 -10.17 -2.77 -7.80
C ILE A 340 -11.16 -2.36 -8.91
N ASN A 341 -11.43 -3.27 -9.85
CA ASN A 341 -12.38 -3.10 -10.96
C ASN A 341 -13.55 -4.08 -10.90
N SER A 342 -13.85 -4.67 -9.75
CA SER A 342 -14.92 -5.66 -9.59
C SER A 342 -16.22 -5.05 -9.09
N ALA A 343 -17.35 -5.66 -9.49
CA ALA A 343 -18.66 -5.43 -8.90
C ALA A 343 -18.84 -6.40 -7.73
N ASN A 344 -18.72 -5.91 -6.52
CA ASN A 344 -18.71 -6.70 -5.29
C ASN A 344 -19.88 -6.38 -4.34
N ASP A 345 -21.02 -5.97 -4.90
CA ASP A 345 -22.30 -5.76 -4.21
C ASP A 345 -23.20 -7.01 -4.30
N ASN A 346 -24.29 -7.04 -3.54
CA ASN A 346 -25.36 -8.04 -3.59
C ASN A 346 -26.70 -7.40 -3.16
N PRO A 347 -27.82 -7.66 -3.89
CA PRO A 347 -27.88 -8.32 -5.20
C PRO A 347 -27.28 -7.45 -6.31
N LEU A 348 -26.80 -8.10 -7.36
CA LEU A 348 -26.38 -7.44 -8.59
C LEU A 348 -27.58 -7.33 -9.54
N ILE A 349 -27.67 -6.20 -10.24
CA ILE A 349 -28.79 -5.86 -11.13
C ILE A 349 -28.31 -5.85 -12.57
N PHE A 350 -28.94 -6.64 -13.41
CA PHE A 350 -28.64 -6.84 -14.82
C PHE A 350 -29.71 -6.16 -15.69
N PRO A 351 -29.47 -4.90 -16.14
CA PRO A 351 -30.51 -4.12 -16.83
C PRO A 351 -30.93 -4.68 -18.19
N ASN A 352 -30.05 -5.37 -18.90
CA ASN A 352 -30.36 -5.92 -20.22
C ASN A 352 -31.31 -7.10 -20.09
N GLU A 353 -31.09 -7.96 -19.13
CA GLU A 353 -31.84 -9.16 -18.83
C GLU A 353 -33.06 -8.88 -17.94
N ARG A 354 -33.13 -7.65 -17.39
CA ARG A 354 -34.16 -7.20 -16.44
C ARG A 354 -34.28 -8.13 -15.22
N GLN A 355 -33.12 -8.52 -14.69
CA GLN A 355 -32.99 -9.46 -13.58
C GLN A 355 -32.15 -8.89 -12.45
N HIS A 356 -32.36 -9.38 -11.24
CA HIS A 356 -31.43 -9.29 -10.12
C HIS A 356 -30.96 -10.70 -9.74
N LEU A 357 -29.71 -10.82 -9.35
CA LEU A 357 -29.13 -12.09 -8.92
C LEU A 357 -28.42 -11.88 -7.58
N GLU A 358 -28.74 -12.74 -6.64
CA GLU A 358 -28.02 -12.86 -5.38
C GLU A 358 -26.76 -13.71 -5.59
N GLY A 359 -25.61 -13.22 -5.08
CA GLY A 359 -24.33 -13.90 -5.22
C GLY A 359 -23.36 -13.54 -4.11
N GLY A 360 -22.11 -13.99 -4.22
CA GLY A 360 -21.08 -13.87 -3.19
C GLY A 360 -19.91 -12.97 -3.57
N ASN A 361 -20.03 -12.05 -4.54
CA ASN A 361 -18.91 -11.23 -4.99
C ASN A 361 -18.37 -10.25 -3.94
N PHE A 362 -19.08 -10.08 -2.85
CA PHE A 362 -18.65 -9.34 -1.68
C PHE A 362 -17.64 -10.10 -0.79
N HIS A 363 -17.49 -11.42 -1.02
CA HIS A 363 -16.66 -12.25 -0.16
C HIS A 363 -15.16 -11.94 -0.34
N GLY A 364 -14.49 -11.58 0.76
CA GLY A 364 -13.12 -11.08 0.73
C GLY A 364 -12.02 -12.12 0.55
N GLN A 365 -12.34 -13.41 0.30
CA GLN A 365 -11.36 -14.50 0.29
C GLN A 365 -10.20 -14.30 -0.69
N PRO A 366 -10.39 -13.78 -1.93
CA PRO A 366 -9.27 -13.54 -2.84
C PRO A 366 -8.24 -12.57 -2.27
N ILE A 367 -8.71 -11.49 -1.63
CA ILE A 367 -7.82 -10.50 -1.00
C ILE A 367 -7.21 -11.03 0.30
N ALA A 368 -7.95 -11.80 1.09
CA ALA A 368 -7.45 -12.41 2.32
C ALA A 368 -6.21 -13.27 2.07
N LEU A 369 -6.32 -14.22 1.13
CA LEU A 369 -5.20 -15.10 0.73
C LEU A 369 -4.03 -14.29 0.14
N ALA A 370 -4.32 -13.32 -0.74
CA ALA A 370 -3.30 -12.49 -1.35
C ALA A 370 -2.51 -11.68 -0.32
N MET A 371 -3.18 -11.12 0.70
CA MET A 371 -2.52 -10.33 1.73
C MET A 371 -1.70 -11.16 2.71
N ASP A 372 -2.16 -12.34 3.10
CA ASP A 372 -1.34 -13.24 3.92
C ASP A 372 -0.11 -13.74 3.13
N PHE A 373 -0.24 -14.02 1.84
CA PHE A 373 0.89 -14.39 0.99
C PHE A 373 1.88 -13.23 0.80
N ALA A 374 1.38 -11.99 0.63
CA ALA A 374 2.22 -10.80 0.59
C ALA A 374 2.98 -10.56 1.90
N ALA A 375 2.34 -10.80 3.05
CA ALA A 375 2.99 -10.68 4.36
C ALA A 375 4.17 -11.65 4.50
N ILE A 376 4.04 -12.89 4.03
CA ILE A 376 5.13 -13.86 4.00
C ILE A 376 6.27 -13.37 3.10
N ALA A 377 5.96 -12.92 1.88
CA ALA A 377 6.96 -12.46 0.92
C ALA A 377 7.73 -11.21 1.40
N LEU A 378 7.05 -10.27 2.05
CA LEU A 378 7.66 -9.07 2.62
C LEU A 378 8.52 -9.39 3.85
N SER A 379 8.11 -10.39 4.65
CA SER A 379 8.89 -10.86 5.79
C SER A 379 10.25 -11.41 5.36
N GLU A 380 10.33 -12.12 4.23
CA GLU A 380 11.59 -12.66 3.70
C GLU A 380 12.54 -11.56 3.19
N LEU A 381 12.02 -10.48 2.61
CA LEU A 381 12.85 -9.32 2.26
C LEU A 381 13.48 -8.69 3.51
N ALA A 382 12.71 -8.57 4.59
CA ALA A 382 13.21 -8.07 5.87
C ALA A 382 14.20 -9.04 6.53
N ASN A 383 13.94 -10.35 6.49
CA ASN A 383 14.80 -11.39 7.05
C ASN A 383 16.21 -11.33 6.46
N ILE A 384 16.32 -11.39 5.13
CA ILE A 384 17.63 -11.38 4.47
C ILE A 384 18.36 -10.05 4.64
N SER A 385 17.62 -8.93 4.72
CA SER A 385 18.13 -7.60 5.01
C SER A 385 18.78 -7.54 6.41
N GLU A 386 18.07 -8.05 7.43
CA GLU A 386 18.59 -8.10 8.80
C GLU A 386 19.84 -8.98 8.90
N ARG A 387 19.92 -10.11 8.20
CA ARG A 387 21.14 -10.93 8.15
C ARG A 387 22.33 -10.18 7.57
N ARG A 388 22.13 -9.26 6.63
CA ARG A 388 23.21 -8.41 6.11
C ARG A 388 23.60 -7.32 7.11
N ILE A 389 22.64 -6.74 7.83
CA ILE A 389 22.92 -5.77 8.92
C ILE A 389 23.78 -6.44 10.00
N GLU A 390 23.34 -7.62 10.51
CA GLU A 390 24.12 -8.37 11.51
C GLU A 390 25.54 -8.62 11.01
N ARG A 391 25.68 -9.10 9.78
CA ARG A 391 26.99 -9.38 9.21
C ARG A 391 27.91 -8.15 9.14
N MET A 392 27.39 -6.97 8.81
CA MET A 392 28.16 -5.73 8.76
C MET A 392 28.64 -5.28 10.14
N VAL A 393 27.77 -5.34 11.14
CA VAL A 393 28.12 -4.88 12.51
C VAL A 393 28.98 -5.91 13.28
N ASN A 394 29.02 -7.16 12.84
CA ASN A 394 29.84 -8.22 13.41
C ASN A 394 31.25 -8.18 12.82
N GLY A 395 32.19 -7.55 13.54
CA GLY A 395 33.56 -7.38 13.08
C GLY A 395 34.28 -8.70 12.74
N SER A 396 33.90 -9.82 13.38
CA SER A 396 34.49 -11.14 13.08
C SER A 396 34.05 -11.71 11.74
N LEU A 397 32.90 -11.24 11.21
CA LEU A 397 32.34 -11.69 9.93
C LEU A 397 32.60 -10.70 8.79
N SER A 398 32.67 -9.41 9.10
CA SER A 398 32.80 -8.35 8.10
C SER A 398 34.23 -7.97 7.78
N GLY A 399 35.15 -8.13 8.74
CA GLY A 399 36.47 -7.52 8.68
C GLY A 399 36.47 -5.98 8.89
N LEU A 400 35.31 -5.40 9.20
CA LEU A 400 35.11 -4.01 9.55
C LEU A 400 35.27 -3.81 11.06
N PRO A 401 35.44 -2.57 11.54
CA PRO A 401 35.40 -2.30 12.98
C PRO A 401 34.09 -2.80 13.57
N ARG A 402 34.15 -3.47 14.74
CA ARG A 402 32.96 -4.03 15.40
C ARG A 402 31.93 -2.94 15.64
N PHE A 403 30.66 -3.21 15.32
CA PHE A 403 29.53 -2.27 15.35
C PHE A 403 29.75 -1.00 14.52
N LEU A 404 30.69 -1.02 13.58
CA LEU A 404 31.06 0.08 12.69
C LEU A 404 31.46 1.37 13.43
N THR A 405 32.17 1.21 14.54
CA THR A 405 32.78 2.31 15.31
C THR A 405 34.28 2.07 15.55
N LYS A 406 35.10 3.13 15.54
CA LYS A 406 36.54 3.03 15.75
C LYS A 406 36.89 2.87 17.23
N ASP A 407 36.15 3.56 18.11
CA ASP A 407 36.42 3.61 19.56
C ASP A 407 35.42 2.70 20.30
N GLY A 408 35.46 1.39 20.00
CA GLY A 408 34.60 0.40 20.66
C GLY A 408 34.86 0.35 22.18
N GLY A 409 33.79 0.29 22.96
CA GLY A 409 33.83 0.38 24.41
C GLY A 409 33.41 1.76 24.92
N LEU A 410 33.97 2.84 24.37
CA LEU A 410 33.45 4.20 24.60
C LEU A 410 32.18 4.44 23.77
N ASN A 411 32.17 3.94 22.54
CA ASN A 411 31.01 4.01 21.63
C ASN A 411 30.47 2.60 21.36
N SER A 412 29.17 2.49 21.26
CA SER A 412 28.43 1.26 20.88
C SER A 412 28.16 1.18 19.38
N GLY A 413 28.30 2.28 18.64
CA GLY A 413 28.08 2.34 17.20
C GLY A 413 26.68 1.93 16.80
N LEU A 414 26.58 1.08 15.78
CA LEU A 414 25.28 0.60 15.24
C LEU A 414 24.78 -0.70 15.89
N MET A 415 25.31 -1.09 17.06
CA MET A 415 24.90 -2.32 17.75
C MET A 415 23.39 -2.39 17.95
N ILE A 416 22.78 -1.35 18.51
CA ILE A 416 21.32 -1.33 18.83
C ILE A 416 20.45 -1.10 17.60
N ALA A 417 20.97 -0.51 16.53
CA ALA A 417 20.25 -0.45 15.24
C ALA A 417 19.96 -1.86 14.68
N GLN A 418 20.91 -2.81 14.84
CA GLN A 418 20.68 -4.22 14.50
C GLN A 418 19.64 -4.87 15.41
N TYR A 419 19.60 -4.56 16.72
CA TYR A 419 18.55 -5.05 17.62
C TYR A 419 17.17 -4.57 17.18
N THR A 420 17.05 -3.32 16.76
CA THR A 420 15.78 -2.78 16.20
C THR A 420 15.36 -3.57 14.97
N ALA A 421 16.26 -3.83 14.03
CA ALA A 421 15.95 -4.63 12.83
C ALA A 421 15.53 -6.06 13.19
N ALA A 422 16.25 -6.71 14.12
CA ALA A 422 15.94 -8.06 14.60
C ALA A 422 14.55 -8.13 15.29
N SER A 423 14.22 -7.12 16.09
CA SER A 423 12.91 -7.00 16.75
C SER A 423 11.76 -6.93 15.73
N LEU A 424 11.91 -6.09 14.69
CA LEU A 424 10.91 -5.92 13.64
C LEU A 424 10.74 -7.20 12.80
N VAL A 425 11.82 -7.91 12.51
CA VAL A 425 11.77 -9.21 11.82
C VAL A 425 11.08 -10.27 12.68
N SER A 426 11.34 -10.28 13.98
CA SER A 426 10.64 -11.18 14.91
C SER A 426 9.14 -10.87 15.00
N GLU A 427 8.75 -9.59 15.01
CA GLU A 427 7.34 -9.18 14.93
C GLU A 427 6.71 -9.63 13.63
N ASN A 428 7.40 -9.52 12.49
CA ASN A 428 6.90 -9.97 11.20
C ASN A 428 6.54 -11.46 11.19
N LYS A 429 7.28 -12.32 11.89
CA LYS A 429 6.94 -13.74 12.05
C LYS A 429 5.54 -13.92 12.65
N VAL A 430 5.21 -13.15 13.68
CA VAL A 430 3.88 -13.19 14.32
C VAL A 430 2.81 -12.64 13.38
N LEU A 431 3.09 -11.51 12.72
CA LEU A 431 2.15 -10.86 11.80
C LEU A 431 1.92 -11.67 10.52
N ALA A 432 2.90 -12.43 10.05
CA ALA A 432 2.78 -13.27 8.86
C ALA A 432 2.00 -14.57 9.11
N HIS A 433 1.60 -14.89 10.36
CA HIS A 433 0.71 -16.02 10.61
C HIS A 433 -0.63 -15.76 9.89
N PRO A 434 -1.09 -16.66 8.99
CA PRO A 434 -2.25 -16.39 8.14
C PRO A 434 -3.53 -16.18 8.94
N ALA A 435 -4.28 -15.11 8.65
CA ALA A 435 -5.63 -14.90 9.17
C ALA A 435 -6.69 -15.55 8.27
N SER A 436 -6.39 -15.70 6.98
CA SER A 436 -7.30 -16.27 5.98
C SER A 436 -7.60 -17.77 6.15
N VAL A 437 -6.93 -18.45 7.06
CA VAL A 437 -7.15 -19.86 7.39
C VAL A 437 -8.14 -20.05 8.56
N ASP A 438 -8.65 -18.95 9.11
CA ASP A 438 -9.65 -18.93 10.17
C ASP A 438 -11.04 -18.56 9.63
N SER A 439 -12.09 -18.98 10.31
CA SER A 439 -13.46 -18.58 9.99
C SER A 439 -14.35 -18.72 11.23
N ILE A 440 -15.09 -17.65 11.54
CA ILE A 440 -16.03 -17.58 12.67
C ILE A 440 -17.41 -17.25 12.12
N PRO A 441 -18.43 -18.12 12.30
CA PRO A 441 -19.78 -17.85 11.83
C PRO A 441 -20.38 -16.57 12.44
N THR A 442 -21.12 -15.81 11.63
CA THR A 442 -21.82 -14.58 12.02
C THR A 442 -23.27 -14.60 11.50
N SER A 443 -24.08 -13.58 11.84
CA SER A 443 -25.47 -13.43 11.37
C SER A 443 -26.32 -14.70 11.58
N ALA A 444 -26.29 -15.26 12.81
CA ALA A 444 -27.03 -16.48 13.20
C ALA A 444 -26.74 -17.67 12.24
N ASN A 445 -25.48 -17.84 11.84
CA ASN A 445 -24.99 -18.84 10.88
C ASN A 445 -25.42 -18.63 9.40
N GLN A 446 -26.08 -17.54 9.06
CA GLN A 446 -26.33 -17.20 7.65
C GLN A 446 -25.01 -16.89 6.94
N GLU A 447 -24.03 -16.32 7.65
CA GLU A 447 -22.66 -16.06 7.21
C GLU A 447 -21.73 -17.06 7.90
N ASP A 448 -21.79 -18.34 7.50
CA ASP A 448 -21.14 -19.48 8.17
C ASP A 448 -19.67 -19.66 7.77
N HIS A 449 -19.21 -18.95 6.72
CA HIS A 449 -17.82 -18.91 6.29
C HIS A 449 -17.36 -17.49 5.97
N ASN A 450 -16.36 -17.01 6.71
CA ASN A 450 -15.83 -15.64 6.64
C ASN A 450 -14.36 -15.64 6.21
N SER A 451 -13.94 -14.60 5.47
CA SER A 451 -12.61 -14.53 4.85
C SER A 451 -11.49 -14.07 5.78
N MET A 452 -11.82 -13.32 6.83
CA MET A 452 -10.87 -12.56 7.68
C MET A 452 -9.96 -11.60 6.89
N GLY A 453 -10.38 -11.19 5.68
CA GLY A 453 -9.58 -10.39 4.76
C GLY A 453 -9.19 -9.01 5.28
N SER A 454 -10.03 -8.39 6.09
CA SER A 454 -9.72 -7.13 6.76
C SER A 454 -8.57 -7.26 7.76
N ILE A 455 -8.47 -8.40 8.45
CA ILE A 455 -7.37 -8.71 9.39
C ILE A 455 -6.10 -9.00 8.61
N SER A 456 -6.15 -9.86 7.58
CA SER A 456 -5.01 -10.15 6.69
C SER A 456 -4.40 -8.88 6.11
N ALA A 457 -5.22 -7.97 5.59
CA ALA A 457 -4.77 -6.73 4.96
C ALA A 457 -4.08 -5.78 5.96
N GLN A 458 -4.64 -5.60 7.16
CA GLN A 458 -4.05 -4.75 8.20
C GLN A 458 -2.74 -5.33 8.74
N LYS A 459 -2.64 -6.64 8.92
CA LYS A 459 -1.39 -7.31 9.31
C LYS A 459 -0.31 -7.12 8.25
N CYS A 460 -0.65 -7.34 6.97
CA CYS A 460 0.27 -7.16 5.86
C CYS A 460 0.80 -5.71 5.77
N TRP A 461 -0.06 -4.71 6.04
CA TRP A 461 0.36 -3.31 6.12
C TRP A 461 1.44 -3.09 7.19
N ARG A 462 1.29 -3.69 8.37
CA ARG A 462 2.30 -3.60 9.43
C ARG A 462 3.61 -4.29 9.02
N VAL A 463 3.53 -5.47 8.39
CA VAL A 463 4.71 -6.17 7.85
C VAL A 463 5.45 -5.32 6.81
N LEU A 464 4.72 -4.64 5.92
CA LEU A 464 5.32 -3.71 4.95
C LEU A 464 6.09 -2.59 5.67
N ARG A 465 5.48 -1.94 6.67
CA ARG A 465 6.13 -0.85 7.44
C ARG A 465 7.38 -1.33 8.16
N ASN A 466 7.34 -2.52 8.75
CA ASN A 466 8.50 -3.13 9.38
C ASN A 466 9.61 -3.43 8.36
N ALA A 467 9.26 -4.03 7.20
CA ALA A 467 10.22 -4.33 6.14
C ALA A 467 10.88 -3.06 5.57
N GLN A 468 10.13 -1.99 5.38
CA GLN A 468 10.65 -0.67 4.97
C GLN A 468 11.66 -0.14 5.99
N THR A 469 11.37 -0.26 7.27
CA THR A 469 12.27 0.20 8.34
C THR A 469 13.55 -0.65 8.40
N VAL A 470 13.44 -1.97 8.27
CA VAL A 470 14.63 -2.86 8.25
C VAL A 470 15.53 -2.55 7.06
N ILE A 471 14.98 -2.36 5.86
CA ILE A 471 15.76 -2.00 4.67
C ILE A 471 16.37 -0.60 4.81
N ALA A 472 15.68 0.35 5.45
CA ALA A 472 16.25 1.67 5.75
C ALA A 472 17.45 1.59 6.72
N ILE A 473 17.38 0.73 7.73
CA ILE A 473 18.50 0.44 8.65
C ILE A 473 19.65 -0.23 7.87
N GLU A 474 19.39 -1.16 6.96
CA GLU A 474 20.42 -1.77 6.12
C GLU A 474 21.14 -0.71 5.27
N LEU A 475 20.41 0.14 4.59
CA LEU A 475 20.96 1.22 3.76
C LEU A 475 21.87 2.16 4.57
N MET A 476 21.43 2.56 5.77
CA MET A 476 22.23 3.39 6.69
C MET A 476 23.48 2.66 7.16
N THR A 477 23.35 1.39 7.54
CA THR A 477 24.45 0.55 8.02
C THR A 477 25.48 0.29 6.91
N ALA A 478 25.01 0.00 5.68
CA ALA A 478 25.88 -0.20 4.53
C ALA A 478 26.66 1.08 4.16
N ALA A 479 26.01 2.24 4.24
CA ALA A 479 26.70 3.52 4.05
C ALA A 479 27.84 3.73 5.08
N GLN A 480 27.61 3.37 6.35
CA GLN A 480 28.64 3.42 7.38
C GLN A 480 29.78 2.44 7.11
N GLY A 481 29.47 1.21 6.66
CA GLY A 481 30.48 0.22 6.29
C GLY A 481 31.34 0.65 5.09
N ILE A 482 30.72 1.28 4.08
CA ILE A 482 31.41 1.81 2.90
C ILE A 482 32.45 2.88 3.25
N ASP A 483 32.18 3.74 4.23
CA ASP A 483 33.12 4.80 4.64
C ASP A 483 34.49 4.25 5.07
N PHE A 484 34.55 3.04 5.63
CA PHE A 484 35.81 2.40 6.03
C PHE A 484 36.65 1.91 4.85
N HIS A 485 36.15 2.00 3.63
CA HIS A 485 36.90 1.63 2.42
C HIS A 485 37.52 2.81 1.69
N ALA A 486 37.36 4.05 2.21
CA ALA A 486 38.02 5.21 1.63
C ALA A 486 39.54 4.98 1.49
N PRO A 487 40.16 5.37 0.34
CA PRO A 487 39.65 6.26 -0.71
C PRO A 487 38.94 5.56 -1.88
N LEU A 488 38.68 4.23 -1.83
CA LEU A 488 38.02 3.47 -2.87
C LEU A 488 36.58 3.97 -3.08
N LYS A 489 36.13 4.01 -4.33
CA LYS A 489 34.80 4.51 -4.70
C LYS A 489 33.82 3.37 -4.95
N CYS A 490 32.58 3.59 -4.54
CA CYS A 490 31.46 2.75 -4.91
C CYS A 490 31.20 2.75 -6.41
N ALA A 491 30.49 1.73 -6.88
CA ALA A 491 29.89 1.72 -8.20
C ALA A 491 28.93 2.92 -8.39
N ARG A 492 28.64 3.27 -9.66
CA ARG A 492 27.81 4.44 -9.95
C ARG A 492 26.43 4.38 -9.30
N GLY A 493 25.79 3.20 -9.29
CA GLY A 493 24.44 3.02 -8.71
C GLY A 493 24.46 3.12 -7.18
N THR A 494 25.33 2.37 -6.54
CA THR A 494 25.47 2.37 -5.07
C THR A 494 25.97 3.71 -4.54
N ASN A 495 26.84 4.43 -5.28
CA ASN A 495 27.28 5.77 -4.94
C ASN A 495 26.14 6.79 -4.95
N ALA A 496 25.18 6.66 -5.87
CA ALA A 496 24.00 7.54 -5.87
C ALA A 496 23.15 7.33 -4.60
N ALA A 497 22.93 6.08 -4.17
CA ALA A 497 22.25 5.78 -2.90
C ALA A 497 23.07 6.28 -1.71
N TYR A 498 24.36 5.95 -1.65
CA TYR A 498 25.27 6.38 -0.60
C TYR A 498 25.26 7.91 -0.41
N ARG A 499 25.42 8.68 -1.49
CA ARG A 499 25.38 10.16 -1.41
C ARG A 499 24.02 10.67 -0.95
N THR A 500 22.93 10.03 -1.36
CA THR A 500 21.58 10.41 -0.91
C THR A 500 21.44 10.21 0.59
N ILE A 501 21.92 9.09 1.11
CA ILE A 501 21.92 8.81 2.56
C ILE A 501 22.81 9.82 3.29
N ARG A 502 24.04 10.03 2.83
CA ARG A 502 25.02 10.94 3.47
C ARG A 502 24.62 12.41 3.41
N SER A 503 23.74 12.81 2.50
CA SER A 503 23.19 14.18 2.49
C SER A 503 22.32 14.51 3.71
N SER A 504 21.79 13.49 4.41
CA SER A 504 20.90 13.65 5.56
C SER A 504 21.42 12.99 6.84
N ILE A 505 22.28 11.97 6.71
CA ILE A 505 22.81 11.17 7.81
C ILE A 505 24.33 11.18 7.70
N PRO A 506 25.05 12.00 8.50
CA PRO A 506 26.51 12.05 8.48
C PRO A 506 27.13 10.75 9.02
N HIS A 507 28.42 10.54 8.76
CA HIS A 507 29.18 9.45 9.36
C HIS A 507 29.01 9.43 10.89
N LEU A 508 28.94 8.24 11.47
CA LEU A 508 28.83 8.05 12.91
C LEU A 508 30.26 8.03 13.52
N GLU A 509 30.81 9.20 13.81
CA GLU A 509 32.10 9.33 14.47
C GLU A 509 32.01 8.98 15.96
N ARG A 510 30.93 9.37 16.62
CA ARG A 510 30.59 9.15 18.03
C ARG A 510 29.12 8.79 18.16
N ASP A 511 28.78 8.08 19.22
CA ASP A 511 27.38 7.73 19.50
C ASP A 511 26.50 8.98 19.57
N ARG A 512 25.34 8.87 18.94
CA ARG A 512 24.23 9.85 18.96
C ARG A 512 22.88 9.14 18.98
N VAL A 513 21.79 9.88 19.11
CA VAL A 513 20.44 9.31 19.10
C VAL A 513 20.14 8.71 17.72
N LEU A 514 20.20 7.37 17.61
CA LEU A 514 20.01 6.65 16.34
C LEU A 514 18.56 6.67 15.84
N TYR A 515 17.59 6.94 16.72
CA TYR A 515 16.19 7.10 16.32
C TYR A 515 16.04 8.12 15.18
N ASP A 516 16.68 9.29 15.33
CA ASP A 516 16.59 10.36 14.31
C ASP A 516 17.20 9.94 12.97
N ASP A 517 18.30 9.18 13.00
CA ASP A 517 18.95 8.67 11.79
C ASP A 517 18.11 7.61 11.09
N ILE A 518 17.51 6.69 11.87
CA ILE A 518 16.57 5.70 11.34
C ILE A 518 15.36 6.38 10.71
N GLN A 519 14.78 7.40 11.36
CA GLN A 519 13.64 8.14 10.79
C GLN A 519 14.02 8.90 9.51
N LYS A 520 15.23 9.49 9.45
CA LYS A 520 15.74 10.12 8.22
C LYS A 520 15.94 9.10 7.10
N ALA A 521 16.53 7.93 7.38
CA ALA A 521 16.72 6.87 6.40
C ALA A 521 15.38 6.37 5.86
N LEU A 522 14.42 6.12 6.76
CA LEU A 522 13.06 5.73 6.40
C LEU A 522 12.36 6.81 5.56
N GLY A 523 12.48 8.08 5.94
CA GLY A 523 11.96 9.21 5.17
C GLY A 523 12.52 9.27 3.75
N LEU A 524 13.85 9.12 3.57
CA LEU A 524 14.49 9.08 2.24
C LEU A 524 14.00 7.91 1.38
N LEU A 525 13.71 6.76 2.02
CA LEU A 525 13.15 5.58 1.37
C LEU A 525 11.71 5.84 0.92
N LEU A 526 10.83 6.29 1.83
CA LEU A 526 9.41 6.55 1.58
C LEU A 526 9.17 7.69 0.59
N ASP A 527 9.99 8.74 0.63
CA ASP A 527 9.96 9.85 -0.33
C ASP A 527 10.45 9.44 -1.73
N GLY A 528 10.92 8.20 -1.92
CA GLY A 528 11.45 7.70 -3.18
C GLY A 528 12.78 8.33 -3.62
N LYS A 529 13.41 9.19 -2.79
CA LYS A 529 14.63 9.93 -3.17
C LYS A 529 15.80 9.01 -3.49
N ILE A 530 15.97 7.93 -2.72
CA ILE A 530 17.05 6.95 -2.95
C ILE A 530 16.85 6.29 -4.31
N LEU A 531 15.67 5.73 -4.56
CA LEU A 531 15.36 5.03 -5.81
C LEU A 531 15.46 5.98 -7.02
N LEU A 532 14.92 7.20 -6.91
CA LEU A 532 14.98 8.21 -7.95
C LEU A 532 16.43 8.56 -8.36
N ASN A 533 17.30 8.81 -7.37
CA ASN A 533 18.69 9.18 -7.63
C ASN A 533 19.50 8.02 -8.22
N VAL A 534 19.22 6.78 -7.77
CA VAL A 534 19.83 5.57 -8.35
C VAL A 534 19.37 5.39 -9.80
N VAL A 535 18.07 5.49 -10.07
CA VAL A 535 17.53 5.37 -11.44
C VAL A 535 18.09 6.46 -12.38
N LYS A 536 18.26 7.70 -11.90
CA LYS A 536 18.93 8.75 -12.67
C LYS A 536 20.40 8.41 -12.98
N ALA A 537 21.07 7.69 -12.09
CA ALA A 537 22.47 7.34 -12.25
C ALA A 537 22.69 6.14 -13.20
N VAL A 538 21.87 5.09 -13.12
CA VAL A 538 22.13 3.82 -13.83
C VAL A 538 21.02 3.40 -14.79
N GLY A 539 19.93 4.13 -14.89
CA GLY A 539 18.75 3.76 -15.66
C GLY A 539 17.74 2.95 -14.84
N LYS A 540 16.70 2.46 -15.50
CA LYS A 540 15.58 1.73 -14.90
C LYS A 540 16.06 0.44 -14.23
N LEU A 541 15.61 0.20 -13.01
CA LEU A 541 15.66 -1.11 -12.34
C LEU A 541 14.40 -1.92 -12.68
N GLU A 542 14.55 -3.25 -12.75
CA GLU A 542 13.42 -4.16 -12.99
C GLU A 542 12.55 -4.33 -11.75
#